data_10083ea8fdd13592565b368dfa68d465
#
_entry.id   10083ea8fdd13592565b368dfa68d465
#
_cell.length_a   1.000
_cell.length_b   1.000
_cell.length_c   1.000
_cell.angle_alpha   90.00
_cell.angle_beta   90.00
_cell.angle_gamma   90.00
#
_symmetry.space_group_name_H-M   'P 1'
#
loop_
_entity.id
_entity.type
_entity.pdbx_description
1 polymer ?
#
loop_
_entity_poly.entity_id
_entity_poly.type
_entity_poly.pdbx_seq_one_letter_code
_entity_poly.pdbx_strand_id
1 'polypeptide(L)'
;SQVEAVISSLLEDEEFSDLSLAERNYVLARIESEVCGRLMEDLIMLETKMAYPHKRVFKLQFAVGEFDMVAFDPKTASCEIYEIKYSSERTPEQYRHLIDEDKCERTEFRYGSITGKYVIYRGESHHDAGSGIRYLNVEEYLKGLHGPADGRC
;
A
#
# COMPACT_ATOMS: atom_id res chain seq x y z
N SER A 1 12.65 7.10 -16.25
CA SER A 1 11.99 6.56 -15.03
C SER A 1 12.82 5.43 -14.42
N GLN A 2 12.52 5.05 -13.19
CA GLN A 2 13.19 3.93 -12.53
C GLN A 2 12.95 2.61 -13.27
N VAL A 3 11.75 2.42 -13.80
CA VAL A 3 11.40 1.23 -14.59
C VAL A 3 12.26 1.16 -15.85
N GLU A 4 12.38 2.26 -16.58
CA GLU A 4 13.20 2.34 -17.79
C GLU A 4 14.67 2.07 -17.50
N ALA A 5 15.21 2.62 -16.40
CA ALA A 5 16.61 2.40 -16.02
C ALA A 5 16.87 0.92 -15.69
N VAL A 6 15.97 0.26 -14.96
CA VAL A 6 16.08 -1.16 -14.64
C VAL A 6 15.97 -2.03 -15.90
N ILE A 7 15.03 -1.73 -16.77
CA ILE A 7 14.89 -2.45 -18.05
C ILE A 7 16.14 -2.30 -18.92
N SER A 8 16.67 -1.08 -19.02
CA SER A 8 17.91 -0.83 -19.79
C SER A 8 19.10 -1.62 -19.24
N SER A 9 19.25 -1.67 -17.93
CA SER A 9 20.30 -2.45 -17.28
C SER A 9 20.18 -3.96 -17.56
N LEU A 10 18.95 -4.48 -17.55
CA LEU A 10 18.69 -5.91 -17.86
C LEU A 10 18.95 -6.25 -19.31
N LEU A 11 18.66 -5.34 -20.24
CA LEU A 11 18.91 -5.56 -21.66
C LEU A 11 20.43 -5.64 -21.98
N GLU A 12 21.27 -5.11 -21.11
CA GLU A 12 22.74 -5.21 -21.22
C GLU A 12 23.29 -6.50 -20.59
N ASP A 13 22.46 -7.22 -19.82
CA ASP A 13 22.86 -8.45 -19.13
C ASP A 13 22.83 -9.65 -20.09
N GLU A 14 23.94 -10.37 -20.21
CA GLU A 14 24.05 -11.53 -21.09
C GLU A 14 23.12 -12.68 -20.65
N GLU A 15 23.00 -12.91 -19.34
CA GLU A 15 22.11 -13.95 -18.81
C GLU A 15 20.65 -13.68 -19.19
N PHE A 16 20.23 -12.41 -19.10
CA PHE A 16 18.90 -12.00 -19.50
C PHE A 16 18.69 -12.18 -21.00
N SER A 17 19.70 -11.89 -21.82
CA SER A 17 19.65 -12.07 -23.26
C SER A 17 19.51 -13.51 -23.70
N ASP A 18 19.97 -14.47 -22.87
CA ASP A 18 19.85 -15.90 -23.14
C ASP A 18 18.47 -16.47 -22.82
N LEU A 19 17.59 -15.71 -22.16
CA LEU A 19 16.22 -16.13 -21.89
C LEU A 19 15.37 -16.12 -23.16
N SER A 20 14.36 -16.98 -23.19
CA SER A 20 13.34 -16.95 -24.24
C SER A 20 12.55 -15.65 -24.17
N LEU A 21 11.85 -15.29 -25.26
CA LEU A 21 11.00 -14.09 -25.27
C LEU A 21 9.93 -14.13 -24.18
N ALA A 22 9.30 -15.29 -23.96
CA ALA A 22 8.29 -15.47 -22.93
C ALA A 22 8.89 -15.27 -21.51
N GLU A 23 10.08 -15.84 -21.26
CA GLU A 23 10.78 -15.67 -19.99
C GLU A 23 11.20 -14.22 -19.75
N ARG A 24 11.71 -13.53 -20.77
CA ARG A 24 12.05 -12.11 -20.68
C ARG A 24 10.82 -11.25 -20.36
N ASN A 25 9.72 -11.48 -21.03
CA ASN A 25 8.47 -10.76 -20.79
C ASN A 25 7.95 -10.98 -19.37
N TYR A 26 8.06 -12.20 -18.85
CA TYR A 26 7.68 -12.51 -17.48
C TYR A 26 8.53 -11.75 -16.46
N VAL A 27 9.86 -11.74 -16.65
CA VAL A 27 10.80 -11.02 -15.77
C VAL A 27 10.52 -9.51 -15.79
N LEU A 28 10.35 -8.94 -16.98
CA LEU A 28 10.06 -7.52 -17.14
C LEU A 28 8.73 -7.11 -16.48
N ALA A 29 7.69 -7.93 -16.63
CA ALA A 29 6.40 -7.68 -16.00
C ALA A 29 6.50 -7.71 -14.46
N ARG A 30 7.29 -8.63 -13.91
CA ARG A 30 7.53 -8.70 -12.46
C ARG A 30 8.27 -7.47 -11.95
N ILE A 31 9.32 -7.04 -12.66
CA ILE A 31 10.10 -5.86 -12.30
C ILE A 31 9.23 -4.60 -12.34
N GLU A 32 8.44 -4.45 -13.39
CA GLU A 32 7.51 -3.33 -13.51
C GLU A 32 6.55 -3.31 -12.33
N SER A 33 5.94 -4.45 -11.99
CA SER A 33 5.02 -4.55 -10.86
C SER A 33 5.68 -4.21 -9.52
N GLU A 34 6.91 -4.68 -9.28
CA GLU A 34 7.64 -4.40 -8.05
C GLU A 34 8.02 -2.92 -7.94
N VAL A 35 8.53 -2.33 -9.01
CA VAL A 35 8.93 -0.91 -9.02
C VAL A 35 7.70 0.00 -8.87
N CYS A 36 6.65 -0.25 -9.62
CA CYS A 36 5.41 0.52 -9.52
C CYS A 36 4.73 0.35 -8.16
N GLY A 37 4.81 -0.84 -7.58
CA GLY A 37 4.32 -1.10 -6.22
C GLY A 37 5.00 -0.22 -5.18
N ARG A 38 6.33 -0.13 -5.22
CA ARG A 38 7.11 0.72 -4.31
C ARG A 38 6.81 2.21 -4.52
N LEU A 39 6.71 2.64 -5.77
CA LEU A 39 6.38 4.03 -6.09
C LEU A 39 4.99 4.40 -5.59
N MET A 40 4.03 3.51 -5.75
CA MET A 40 2.67 3.70 -5.25
C MET A 40 2.64 3.79 -3.73
N GLU A 41 3.36 2.91 -3.03
CA GLU A 41 3.51 2.95 -1.57
C GLU A 41 4.09 4.29 -1.11
N ASP A 42 5.20 4.71 -1.72
CA ASP A 42 5.88 5.96 -1.37
C ASP A 42 4.98 7.18 -1.61
N LEU A 43 4.26 7.18 -2.72
CA LEU A 43 3.32 8.26 -3.06
C LEU A 43 2.18 8.33 -2.05
N ILE A 44 1.56 7.22 -1.74
CA ILE A 44 0.45 7.15 -0.77
C ILE A 44 0.93 7.62 0.61
N MET A 45 2.08 7.16 1.04
CA MET A 45 2.67 7.54 2.32
C MET A 45 2.92 9.04 2.39
N LEU A 46 3.55 9.61 1.36
CA LEU A 46 3.85 11.03 1.28
C LEU A 46 2.58 11.88 1.28
N GLU A 47 1.63 11.56 0.42
CA GLU A 47 0.37 12.30 0.30
C GLU A 47 -0.45 12.23 1.59
N THR A 48 -0.44 11.10 2.27
CA THR A 48 -1.14 10.94 3.55
C THR A 48 -0.50 11.79 4.64
N LYS A 49 0.83 11.80 4.71
CA LYS A 49 1.57 12.67 5.64
C LYS A 49 1.25 14.15 5.42
N MET A 50 1.21 14.57 4.18
CA MET A 50 0.92 15.96 3.83
C MET A 50 -0.53 16.35 4.15
N ALA A 51 -1.48 15.43 3.93
CA ALA A 51 -2.89 15.69 4.21
C ALA A 51 -3.21 15.74 5.71
N TYR A 52 -2.47 14.99 6.52
CA TYR A 52 -2.71 14.87 7.96
C TYR A 52 -1.46 15.20 8.79
N PRO A 53 -1.03 16.47 8.81
CA PRO A 53 0.19 16.85 9.53
C PRO A 53 0.11 16.63 11.04
N HIS A 54 -1.08 16.49 11.61
CA HIS A 54 -1.32 16.19 13.02
C HIS A 54 -1.26 14.69 13.36
N LYS A 55 -1.23 13.84 12.35
CA LYS A 55 -1.10 12.40 12.52
C LYS A 55 0.33 11.95 12.29
N ARG A 56 0.70 10.84 12.92
CA ARG A 56 1.94 10.12 12.60
C ARG A 56 1.60 9.07 11.56
N VAL A 57 2.29 9.12 10.43
CA VAL A 57 2.11 8.19 9.32
C VAL A 57 3.43 7.47 9.08
N PHE A 58 3.41 6.15 9.21
CA PHE A 58 4.63 5.35 9.15
C PHE A 58 4.33 3.90 8.75
N LYS A 59 5.38 3.19 8.34
CA LYS A 59 5.35 1.74 8.12
C LYS A 59 5.63 1.05 9.45
N LEU A 60 4.88 0.02 9.79
CA LEU A 60 5.08 -0.74 11.03
C LEU A 60 5.53 -2.16 10.70
N GLN A 61 6.76 -2.48 11.10
CA GLN A 61 7.37 -3.79 10.87
C GLN A 61 7.22 -4.68 12.10
N PHE A 62 6.96 -5.95 11.85
CA PHE A 62 6.96 -7.03 12.84
C PHE A 62 8.09 -8.01 12.57
N ALA A 63 8.28 -8.99 13.43
CA ALA A 63 9.26 -10.04 13.18
C ALA A 63 8.96 -10.79 11.86
N VAL A 64 7.68 -10.99 11.57
CA VAL A 64 7.21 -11.56 10.31
C VAL A 64 6.10 -10.67 9.76
N GLY A 65 6.37 -10.03 8.62
CA GLY A 65 5.40 -9.15 7.96
C GLY A 65 5.40 -7.73 8.48
N GLU A 66 4.50 -6.94 7.93
CA GLU A 66 4.39 -5.51 8.22
C GLU A 66 2.98 -5.01 7.93
N PHE A 67 2.65 -3.85 8.49
CA PHE A 67 1.60 -3.00 7.93
C PHE A 67 2.28 -1.95 7.05
N ASP A 68 1.87 -1.87 5.80
CA ASP A 68 2.50 -0.96 4.84
C ASP A 68 2.37 0.51 5.27
N MET A 69 1.28 0.84 5.95
CA MET A 69 1.09 2.17 6.51
C MET A 69 0.22 2.11 7.76
N VAL A 70 0.60 2.90 8.76
CA VAL A 70 -0.22 3.18 9.95
C VAL A 70 -0.40 4.70 10.02
N ALA A 71 -1.64 5.13 10.21
CA ALA A 71 -1.96 6.54 10.46
C ALA A 71 -2.46 6.66 11.91
N PHE A 72 -1.60 7.18 12.78
CA PHE A 72 -1.87 7.31 14.21
C PHE A 72 -2.26 8.74 14.57
N ASP A 73 -3.38 8.89 15.24
CA ASP A 73 -3.83 10.17 15.80
C ASP A 73 -3.60 10.18 17.32
N PRO A 74 -2.57 10.91 17.81
CA PRO A 74 -2.30 10.99 19.25
C PRO A 74 -3.43 11.62 20.06
N LYS A 75 -4.21 12.52 19.47
CA LYS A 75 -5.29 13.21 20.16
C LYS A 75 -6.43 12.28 20.55
N THR A 76 -6.78 11.36 19.65
CA THR A 76 -7.87 10.41 19.89
C THR A 76 -7.38 9.07 20.41
N ALA A 77 -6.06 8.86 20.46
CA ALA A 77 -5.42 7.58 20.76
C ALA A 77 -6.01 6.46 19.91
N SER A 78 -6.05 6.70 18.61
CA SER A 78 -6.59 5.75 17.62
C SER A 78 -5.72 5.72 16.37
N CYS A 79 -5.82 4.64 15.64
CA CYS A 79 -5.06 4.46 14.40
C CYS A 79 -5.86 3.73 13.34
N GLU A 80 -5.44 3.91 12.10
CA GLU A 80 -5.91 3.18 10.95
C GLU A 80 -4.72 2.41 10.37
N ILE A 81 -4.94 1.18 9.94
CA ILE A 81 -3.90 0.32 9.40
C ILE A 81 -4.19 -0.04 7.94
N TYR A 82 -3.14 -0.08 7.14
CA TYR A 82 -3.23 -0.18 5.68
C TYR A 82 -2.26 -1.20 5.11
N GLU A 83 -2.74 -1.93 4.11
CA GLU A 83 -1.89 -2.62 3.14
C GLU A 83 -2.03 -1.89 1.80
N ILE A 84 -0.94 -1.82 1.05
CA ILE A 84 -0.90 -1.14 -0.25
C ILE A 84 -0.46 -2.16 -1.29
N LYS A 85 -1.31 -2.39 -2.30
CA LYS A 85 -1.10 -3.42 -3.32
C LYS A 85 -1.24 -2.85 -4.72
N TYR A 86 -0.25 -3.09 -5.56
CA TYR A 86 -0.26 -2.67 -6.96
C TYR A 86 -1.13 -3.58 -7.84
N SER A 87 -2.06 -4.29 -7.28
CA SER A 87 -3.00 -5.18 -7.97
C SER A 87 -4.34 -4.50 -8.19
N SER A 88 -5.08 -4.92 -9.22
CA SER A 88 -6.47 -4.55 -9.42
C SER A 88 -7.44 -5.64 -8.98
N GLU A 89 -6.93 -6.78 -8.53
CA GLU A 89 -7.72 -7.91 -8.06
C GLU A 89 -7.74 -7.97 -6.54
N ARG A 90 -8.82 -8.53 -5.98
CA ARG A 90 -8.97 -8.75 -4.54
C ARG A 90 -8.71 -10.20 -4.21
N THR A 91 -7.77 -10.44 -3.28
CA THR A 91 -7.49 -11.77 -2.75
C THR A 91 -7.33 -11.71 -1.23
N PRO A 92 -7.71 -12.78 -0.49
CA PRO A 92 -7.54 -12.79 0.97
C PRO A 92 -6.10 -12.63 1.45
N GLU A 93 -5.14 -13.06 0.65
CA GLU A 93 -3.70 -12.93 0.93
C GLU A 93 -3.28 -11.47 1.18
N GLN A 94 -3.94 -10.52 0.54
CA GLN A 94 -3.61 -9.10 0.61
C GLN A 94 -3.84 -8.49 1.98
N TYR A 95 -4.76 -9.04 2.78
CA TYR A 95 -5.09 -8.48 4.08
C TYR A 95 -4.78 -9.42 5.25
N ARG A 96 -4.04 -10.50 5.04
CA ARG A 96 -3.74 -11.47 6.09
C ARG A 96 -3.10 -10.87 7.33
N HIS A 97 -2.26 -9.86 7.18
CA HIS A 97 -1.62 -9.18 8.31
C HIS A 97 -2.59 -8.27 9.05
N LEU A 98 -3.54 -7.66 8.34
CA LEU A 98 -4.54 -6.77 8.93
C LEU A 98 -5.52 -7.49 9.85
N ILE A 99 -5.72 -8.78 9.67
CA ILE A 99 -6.61 -9.61 10.49
C ILE A 99 -5.85 -10.49 11.49
N ASP A 100 -4.52 -10.37 11.56
CA ASP A 100 -3.69 -11.09 12.52
C ASP A 100 -3.91 -10.47 13.90
N GLU A 101 -4.50 -11.25 14.82
CA GLU A 101 -4.87 -10.78 16.16
C GLU A 101 -3.66 -10.29 16.96
N ASP A 102 -2.53 -11.01 16.91
CA ASP A 102 -1.32 -10.63 17.65
C ASP A 102 -0.77 -9.29 17.15
N LYS A 103 -0.70 -9.10 15.83
CA LYS A 103 -0.26 -7.83 15.25
C LYS A 103 -1.19 -6.67 15.61
N CYS A 104 -2.48 -6.90 15.57
CA CYS A 104 -3.48 -5.90 15.95
C CYS A 104 -3.38 -5.53 17.43
N GLU A 105 -3.27 -6.50 18.32
CA GLU A 105 -3.12 -6.24 19.76
C GLU A 105 -1.86 -5.46 20.08
N ARG A 106 -0.73 -5.82 19.49
CA ARG A 106 0.54 -5.09 19.67
C ARG A 106 0.44 -3.66 19.16
N THR A 107 -0.24 -3.47 18.06
CA THR A 107 -0.46 -2.14 17.48
C THR A 107 -1.35 -1.29 18.38
N GLU A 108 -2.45 -1.85 18.87
CA GLU A 108 -3.35 -1.16 19.80
C GLU A 108 -2.69 -0.79 21.12
N PHE A 109 -1.82 -1.64 21.61
CA PHE A 109 -1.06 -1.35 22.84
C PHE A 109 -0.19 -0.11 22.70
N ARG A 110 0.38 0.12 21.52
CA ARG A 110 1.30 1.25 21.28
C ARG A 110 0.62 2.48 20.68
N TYR A 111 -0.41 2.28 19.85
CA TYR A 111 -0.98 3.34 19.03
C TYR A 111 -2.48 3.53 19.21
N GLY A 112 -3.06 2.89 20.22
CA GLY A 112 -4.47 3.05 20.53
C GLY A 112 -5.38 2.21 19.63
N SER A 113 -6.68 2.45 19.76
CA SER A 113 -7.69 1.63 19.07
C SER A 113 -7.56 1.68 17.56
N ILE A 114 -7.61 0.52 16.92
CA ILE A 114 -7.67 0.42 15.46
C ILE A 114 -9.11 0.72 15.03
N THR A 115 -9.31 1.84 14.34
CA THR A 115 -10.62 2.30 13.89
C THR A 115 -10.95 1.92 12.45
N GLY A 116 -9.95 1.48 11.69
CA GLY A 116 -10.16 1.05 10.31
C GLY A 116 -9.02 0.18 9.81
N LYS A 117 -9.37 -0.75 8.94
CA LYS A 117 -8.43 -1.67 8.27
C LYS A 117 -8.69 -1.61 6.78
N TYR A 118 -7.67 -1.21 6.02
CA TYR A 118 -7.81 -0.87 4.62
C TYR A 118 -6.77 -1.55 3.74
N VAL A 119 -7.19 -1.91 2.54
CA VAL A 119 -6.30 -2.27 1.45
C VAL A 119 -6.46 -1.19 0.37
N ILE A 120 -5.40 -0.44 0.08
CA ILE A 120 -5.37 0.51 -1.03
C ILE A 120 -4.81 -0.23 -2.23
N TYR A 121 -5.54 -0.23 -3.34
CA TYR A 121 -5.18 -0.99 -4.54
C TYR A 121 -5.70 -0.30 -5.80
N ARG A 122 -5.51 -0.92 -6.95
CA ARG A 122 -5.90 -0.32 -8.24
C ARG A 122 -7.30 -0.70 -8.72
N GLY A 123 -7.99 -1.56 -8.00
CA GLY A 123 -9.36 -1.97 -8.32
C GLY A 123 -10.41 -1.03 -7.73
N GLU A 124 -11.67 -1.39 -7.87
CA GLU A 124 -12.79 -0.62 -7.35
C GLU A 124 -12.87 -0.68 -5.82
N SER A 125 -13.30 0.41 -5.20
CA SER A 125 -13.56 0.45 -3.76
C SER A 125 -14.65 -0.56 -3.39
N HIS A 126 -14.41 -1.30 -2.30
CA HIS A 126 -15.26 -2.41 -1.90
C HIS A 126 -15.15 -2.66 -0.40
N HIS A 127 -16.26 -2.96 0.24
CA HIS A 127 -16.28 -3.38 1.64
C HIS A 127 -16.50 -4.89 1.75
N ASP A 128 -15.50 -5.59 2.28
CA ASP A 128 -15.62 -7.01 2.56
C ASP A 128 -16.24 -7.22 3.95
N ALA A 129 -17.52 -7.53 3.98
CA ALA A 129 -18.26 -7.70 5.22
C ALA A 129 -17.75 -8.89 6.07
N GLY A 130 -17.22 -9.92 5.43
CA GLY A 130 -16.72 -11.12 6.14
C GLY A 130 -15.48 -10.85 6.97
N SER A 131 -14.51 -10.08 6.45
CA SER A 131 -13.26 -9.75 7.14
C SER A 131 -13.31 -8.39 7.84
N GLY A 132 -14.25 -7.53 7.48
CA GLY A 132 -14.28 -6.14 7.94
C GLY A 132 -13.27 -5.23 7.23
N ILE A 133 -12.58 -5.73 6.22
CA ILE A 133 -11.59 -4.99 5.45
C ILE A 133 -12.29 -4.11 4.41
N ARG A 134 -11.85 -2.87 4.29
CA ARG A 134 -12.28 -1.96 3.25
C ARG A 134 -11.21 -1.82 2.19
N TYR A 135 -11.57 -2.15 0.96
CA TYR A 135 -10.72 -1.90 -0.20
C TYR A 135 -10.97 -0.50 -0.71
N LEU A 136 -9.91 0.26 -0.90
CA LEU A 136 -9.97 1.63 -1.41
C LEU A 136 -9.24 1.70 -2.75
N ASN A 137 -9.93 2.19 -3.77
CA ASN A 137 -9.28 2.53 -5.03
C ASN A 137 -8.25 3.63 -4.80
N VAL A 138 -7.03 3.47 -5.31
CA VAL A 138 -5.92 4.39 -5.06
C VAL A 138 -6.23 5.82 -5.52
N GLU A 139 -6.87 5.99 -6.69
CA GLU A 139 -7.22 7.33 -7.18
C GLU A 139 -8.27 8.00 -6.30
N GLU A 140 -9.29 7.26 -5.90
CA GLU A 140 -10.33 7.75 -4.99
C GLU A 140 -9.75 8.12 -3.62
N TYR A 141 -8.83 7.29 -3.11
CA TYR A 141 -8.14 7.57 -1.86
C TYR A 141 -7.36 8.89 -1.94
N LEU A 142 -6.54 9.04 -2.97
CA LEU A 142 -5.72 10.25 -3.16
C LEU A 142 -6.58 11.51 -3.35
N LYS A 143 -7.66 11.42 -4.11
CA LYS A 143 -8.62 12.52 -4.27
C LYS A 143 -9.28 12.88 -2.94
N GLY A 144 -9.64 11.89 -2.14
CA GLY A 144 -10.23 12.08 -0.81
C GLY A 144 -9.33 12.81 0.17
N LEU A 145 -8.00 12.62 0.07
CA LEU A 145 -7.03 13.30 0.91
C LEU A 145 -7.04 14.83 0.71
N HIS A 146 -7.33 15.28 -0.50
CA HIS A 146 -7.37 16.70 -0.83
C HIS A 146 -8.74 17.35 -0.55
N GLY A 147 -9.73 16.53 -0.12
CA GLY A 147 -11.09 16.96 0.15
C GLY A 147 -11.84 17.41 -1.12
N PRO A 148 -13.13 17.73 -1.01
CA PRO A 148 -13.88 18.28 -2.14
C PRO A 148 -13.35 19.65 -2.51
N ALA A 149 -13.17 19.89 -3.82
CA ALA A 149 -12.64 21.16 -4.34
C ALA A 149 -13.47 22.37 -3.89
N ASP A 150 -14.75 22.17 -3.63
CA ASP A 150 -15.71 23.22 -3.25
C ASP A 150 -15.61 23.64 -1.76
N GLY A 151 -14.91 22.89 -0.94
CA GLY A 151 -14.75 23.19 0.49
C GLY A 151 -13.52 24.04 0.83
N ARG A 152 -12.78 24.47 -0.15
CA ARG A 152 -11.53 25.22 0.02
C ARG A 152 -11.65 26.60 -0.58
N CYS A 153 -12.15 27.44 0.20
CA CYS A 153 -12.02 28.86 -0.09
C CYS A 153 -10.99 29.47 0.82
#